data_d75f21df7da75813397fe0f027b38f5f
#
_entry.id   d75f21df7da75813397fe0f027b38f5f
#
_cell.length_a   1.000
_cell.length_b   1.000
_cell.length_c   1.000
_cell.angle_alpha   90.00
_cell.angle_beta   90.00
_cell.angle_gamma   90.00
#
_symmetry.space_group_name_H-M   'P 1'
#
loop_
_entity.id
_entity.type
_entity.pdbx_description
1 polymer ?
#
loop_
_entity_poly.entity_id
_entity_poly.type
_entity_poly.pdbx_seq_one_letter_code
_entity_poly.pdbx_strand_id
1 'polypeptide(L)'
;ITNFIEAVAEVKEARIEAFYRPIYDPSDAGDHMVTYMKGMRPAIAHTYNWWVKTASNMPAVEGRHWCVATEYQYYAFLVWLINQLIKVGKTVEETLNQIIIDSKELGHYCNSEGSTKCSDYEPTGSRCICGIYDLANVFKILACSNQEAGDFWIGGGCYFNDGNYYPLANLDYYDDGVDDDDESVGLLVL
;
A
#
# COMPACT_ATOMS: atom_id res chain seq x y z
N ILE A 1 -3.58 -10.41 -14.49
CA ILE A 1 -2.40 -11.30 -14.38
C ILE A 1 -1.28 -10.82 -15.29
N THR A 2 -1.55 -10.56 -16.57
CA THR A 2 -0.54 -10.11 -17.53
C THR A 2 0.15 -8.82 -17.07
N ASN A 3 -0.62 -7.82 -16.65
CA ASN A 3 -0.09 -6.53 -16.21
C ASN A 3 0.82 -6.64 -14.97
N PHE A 4 0.49 -7.52 -14.01
CA PHE A 4 1.34 -7.72 -12.84
C PHE A 4 2.65 -8.44 -13.20
N ILE A 5 2.60 -9.43 -14.08
CA ILE A 5 3.81 -10.16 -14.52
C ILE A 5 4.72 -9.23 -15.33
N GLU A 6 4.17 -8.39 -16.19
CA GLU A 6 4.91 -7.38 -16.95
C GLU A 6 5.55 -6.37 -16.00
N ALA A 7 4.79 -5.82 -15.03
CA ALA A 7 5.29 -4.91 -14.02
C ALA A 7 6.40 -5.53 -13.14
N VAL A 8 6.29 -6.80 -12.78
CA VAL A 8 7.35 -7.52 -12.06
C VAL A 8 8.62 -7.68 -12.89
N ALA A 9 8.49 -7.86 -14.21
CA ALA A 9 9.63 -7.87 -15.11
C ALA A 9 10.32 -6.50 -15.19
N GLU A 10 9.56 -5.42 -15.28
CA GLU A 10 10.06 -4.03 -15.24
C GLU A 10 10.74 -3.71 -13.91
N VAL A 11 10.15 -4.11 -12.79
CA VAL A 11 10.76 -4.00 -11.46
C VAL A 11 12.15 -4.64 -11.41
N LYS A 12 12.31 -5.81 -12.02
CA LYS A 12 13.59 -6.52 -12.10
C LYS A 12 14.62 -5.77 -12.92
N GLU A 13 14.20 -5.07 -13.98
CA GLU A 13 15.06 -4.25 -14.82
C GLU A 13 15.38 -2.88 -14.22
N ALA A 14 14.46 -2.30 -13.45
CA ALA A 14 14.57 -0.97 -12.85
C ALA A 14 15.64 -0.82 -11.77
N ARG A 15 16.32 -1.92 -11.36
CA ARG A 15 17.36 -1.92 -10.33
C ARG A 15 16.95 -1.18 -9.07
N ILE A 16 15.81 -1.52 -8.51
CA ILE A 16 15.30 -0.90 -7.28
C ILE A 16 16.33 -1.09 -6.18
N GLU A 17 16.80 0.00 -5.60
CA GLU A 17 17.64 -0.05 -4.41
C GLU A 17 16.85 -0.61 -3.22
N ALA A 18 17.56 -1.21 -2.27
CA ALA A 18 16.94 -1.70 -1.04
C ALA A 18 16.28 -0.54 -0.29
N PHE A 19 15.03 -0.71 0.08
CA PHE A 19 14.25 0.26 0.84
C PHE A 19 13.68 -0.37 2.11
N TYR A 20 13.34 0.47 3.08
CA TYR A 20 12.66 0.05 4.30
C TYR A 20 11.25 0.61 4.31
N ARG A 21 10.31 -0.24 4.60
CA ARG A 21 8.90 0.10 4.77
C ARG A 21 8.53 -0.07 6.24
N PRO A 22 7.75 0.87 6.84
CA PRO A 22 7.14 0.65 8.14
C PRO A 22 6.21 -0.57 8.15
N ILE A 23 6.07 -1.22 9.29
CA ILE A 23 5.22 -2.41 9.44
C ILE A 23 3.74 -2.06 9.64
N TYR A 24 3.42 -0.83 10.06
CA TYR A 24 2.06 -0.29 10.20
C TYR A 24 1.80 0.79 9.16
N ASP A 25 0.53 1.05 8.88
CA ASP A 25 0.14 2.25 8.16
C ASP A 25 0.43 3.52 9.00
N PRO A 26 0.66 4.66 8.35
CA PRO A 26 0.90 5.93 9.04
C PRO A 26 -0.36 6.42 9.75
N SER A 27 -0.17 7.08 10.89
CA SER A 27 -1.22 7.77 11.66
C SER A 27 -0.83 9.23 11.87
N ASP A 28 -1.79 10.14 11.89
CA ASP A 28 -1.54 11.56 12.10
C ASP A 28 -0.81 11.84 13.42
N ALA A 29 0.21 12.68 13.34
CA ALA A 29 0.99 13.14 14.50
C ALA A 29 1.10 14.67 14.57
N GLY A 30 0.36 15.39 13.72
CA GLY A 30 0.34 16.85 13.64
C GLY A 30 0.64 17.37 12.25
N ASP A 31 0.94 18.65 12.12
CA ASP A 31 1.13 19.35 10.86
C ASP A 31 2.21 18.70 9.97
N HIS A 32 1.79 18.01 8.93
CA HIS A 32 2.66 17.25 8.01
C HIS A 32 3.64 16.31 8.72
N MET A 33 3.17 15.62 9.75
CA MET A 33 3.91 14.60 10.47
C MET A 33 3.07 13.36 10.66
N VAL A 34 3.70 12.20 10.61
CA VAL A 34 3.05 10.92 10.88
C VAL A 34 3.85 10.09 11.88
N THR A 35 3.16 9.19 12.53
CA THR A 35 3.73 8.17 13.41
C THR A 35 3.29 6.78 12.96
N TYR A 36 4.05 5.76 13.34
CA TYR A 36 3.79 4.37 13.02
C TYR A 36 3.58 3.59 14.31
N MET A 37 2.37 3.67 14.86
CA MET A 37 2.02 3.05 16.13
C MET A 37 0.81 2.15 15.97
N LYS A 38 0.82 1.03 16.69
CA LYS A 38 -0.32 0.11 16.74
C LYS A 38 -1.51 0.75 17.47
N GLY A 39 -2.71 0.50 16.96
CA GLY A 39 -3.96 0.92 17.58
C GLY A 39 -4.38 2.36 17.29
N MET A 40 -3.70 3.04 16.38
CA MET A 40 -4.04 4.40 15.99
C MET A 40 -4.98 4.42 14.78
N ARG A 41 -5.62 5.55 14.56
CA ARG A 41 -6.39 5.80 13.34
C ARG A 41 -5.41 5.99 12.16
N PRO A 42 -5.60 5.33 10.99
CA PRO A 42 -4.83 5.66 9.80
C PRO A 42 -4.97 7.13 9.41
N ALA A 43 -3.89 7.74 8.93
CA ALA A 43 -3.86 9.12 8.46
C ALA A 43 -4.46 9.20 7.04
N ILE A 44 -5.77 9.14 6.93
CA ILE A 44 -6.52 9.23 5.67
C ILE A 44 -6.91 10.67 5.33
N ALA A 45 -7.51 10.88 4.16
CA ALA A 45 -8.01 12.19 3.70
C ALA A 45 -6.91 13.25 3.52
N HIS A 46 -5.80 12.85 2.95
CA HIS A 46 -4.69 13.74 2.64
C HIS A 46 -4.27 13.59 1.18
N THR A 47 -4.06 14.71 0.49
CA THR A 47 -3.62 14.76 -0.90
C THR A 47 -2.24 14.14 -1.10
N TYR A 48 -1.90 13.76 -2.34
CA TYR A 48 -0.56 13.32 -2.70
C TYR A 48 0.52 14.36 -2.30
N ASN A 49 0.27 15.63 -2.55
CA ASN A 49 1.19 16.71 -2.18
C ASN A 49 1.40 16.84 -0.66
N TRP A 50 0.37 16.57 0.14
CA TRP A 50 0.51 16.50 1.60
C TRP A 50 1.47 15.37 2.01
N TRP A 51 1.40 14.21 1.36
CA TRP A 51 2.29 13.07 1.61
C TRP A 51 3.72 13.35 1.20
N VAL A 52 3.95 14.01 0.06
CA VAL A 52 5.30 14.44 -0.39
C VAL A 52 5.92 15.38 0.64
N LYS A 53 5.16 16.36 1.13
CA LYS A 53 5.61 17.29 2.16
C LYS A 53 5.87 16.59 3.50
N THR A 54 4.99 15.67 3.89
CA THR A 54 5.16 14.86 5.10
C THR A 54 6.45 14.05 5.04
N ALA A 55 6.72 13.35 3.93
CA ALA A 55 7.96 12.63 3.74
C ALA A 55 9.19 13.54 3.91
N SER A 56 9.14 14.76 3.37
CA SER A 56 10.24 15.74 3.48
C SER A 56 10.44 16.24 4.91
N ASN A 57 9.40 16.27 5.73
CA ASN A 57 9.45 16.73 7.13
C ASN A 57 9.88 15.63 8.10
N MET A 58 9.75 14.36 7.72
CA MET A 58 10.12 13.23 8.58
C MET A 58 11.63 13.22 8.83
N PRO A 59 12.08 12.96 10.06
CA PRO A 59 13.50 12.92 10.38
C PRO A 59 14.20 11.79 9.63
N ALA A 60 15.38 12.10 9.07
CA ALA A 60 16.21 11.09 8.44
C ALA A 60 16.60 9.97 9.42
N VAL A 61 16.66 8.75 8.95
CA VAL A 61 17.06 7.58 9.72
C VAL A 61 18.34 7.01 9.11
N GLU A 62 19.43 6.99 9.85
CA GLU A 62 20.74 6.50 9.40
C GLU A 62 21.21 7.15 8.07
N GLY A 63 20.93 8.44 7.89
CA GLY A 63 21.26 9.19 6.68
C GLY A 63 20.32 8.98 5.49
N ARG A 64 19.29 8.16 5.63
CA ARG A 64 18.25 7.94 4.61
C ARG A 64 17.08 8.90 4.83
N HIS A 65 16.50 9.35 3.75
CA HIS A 65 15.35 10.24 3.76
C HIS A 65 14.09 9.50 3.34
N TRP A 66 12.97 9.90 3.93
CA TRP A 66 11.66 9.38 3.57
C TRP A 66 11.22 9.89 2.21
N CYS A 67 10.55 9.04 1.47
CA CYS A 67 9.84 9.42 0.25
C CYS A 67 8.52 8.64 0.14
N VAL A 68 7.61 9.13 -0.70
CA VAL A 68 6.44 8.34 -1.11
C VAL A 68 6.95 7.22 -2.02
N ALA A 69 6.58 5.98 -1.71
CA ALA A 69 7.00 4.82 -2.50
C ALA A 69 6.51 4.93 -3.94
N THR A 70 7.31 4.51 -4.89
CA THR A 70 6.87 4.37 -6.29
C THR A 70 6.06 3.08 -6.49
N GLU A 71 5.34 3.00 -7.61
CA GLU A 71 4.66 1.77 -8.04
C GLU A 71 5.64 0.59 -8.14
N TYR A 72 6.87 0.80 -8.55
CA TYR A 72 7.89 -0.25 -8.61
C TYR A 72 8.29 -0.76 -7.22
N GLN A 73 8.44 0.13 -6.24
CA GLN A 73 8.71 -0.27 -4.86
C GLN A 73 7.51 -1.02 -4.26
N TYR A 74 6.29 -0.61 -4.59
CA TYR A 74 5.09 -1.33 -4.19
C TYR A 74 5.04 -2.75 -4.76
N TYR A 75 5.28 -2.92 -6.06
CA TYR A 75 5.36 -4.24 -6.67
C TYR A 75 6.53 -5.09 -6.13
N ALA A 76 7.68 -4.47 -5.86
CA ALA A 76 8.78 -5.17 -5.19
C ALA A 76 8.38 -5.68 -3.80
N PHE A 77 7.61 -4.89 -3.06
CA PHE A 77 7.02 -5.31 -1.79
C PHE A 77 6.04 -6.49 -1.98
N LEU A 78 5.18 -6.48 -2.99
CA LEU A 78 4.27 -7.60 -3.27
C LEU A 78 5.04 -8.88 -3.63
N VAL A 79 6.12 -8.78 -4.41
CA VAL A 79 7.01 -9.92 -4.70
C VAL A 79 7.66 -10.46 -3.43
N TRP A 80 8.09 -9.58 -2.52
CA TRP A 80 8.59 -10.01 -1.22
C TRP A 80 7.50 -10.74 -0.42
N LEU A 81 6.28 -10.22 -0.38
CA LEU A 81 5.14 -10.84 0.32
C LEU A 81 4.82 -12.23 -0.24
N ILE A 82 4.81 -12.39 -1.58
CA ILE A 82 4.67 -13.68 -2.25
C ILE A 82 5.71 -14.67 -1.72
N ASN A 83 6.97 -14.27 -1.66
CA ASN A 83 8.04 -15.12 -1.16
C ASN A 83 7.87 -15.49 0.33
N GLN A 84 7.34 -14.58 1.16
CA GLN A 84 7.05 -14.92 2.57
C GLN A 84 5.89 -15.91 2.70
N LEU A 85 4.83 -15.75 1.92
CA LEU A 85 3.68 -16.66 1.92
C LEU A 85 4.08 -18.08 1.49
N ILE A 86 4.96 -18.20 0.49
CA ILE A 86 5.53 -19.49 0.09
C ILE A 86 6.37 -20.11 1.22
N LYS A 87 7.19 -19.33 1.90
CA LYS A 87 7.99 -19.81 3.04
C LYS A 87 7.14 -20.34 4.22
N VAL A 88 5.94 -19.80 4.42
CA VAL A 88 5.02 -20.30 5.46
C VAL A 88 4.11 -21.43 4.96
N GLY A 89 4.37 -21.98 3.78
CA GLY A 89 3.79 -23.21 3.28
C GLY A 89 2.68 -23.08 2.25
N LYS A 90 2.38 -21.86 1.76
CA LYS A 90 1.46 -21.69 0.63
C LYS A 90 2.12 -22.11 -0.68
N THR A 91 1.32 -22.59 -1.62
CA THR A 91 1.80 -22.85 -2.99
C THR A 91 1.98 -21.55 -3.76
N VAL A 92 2.73 -21.59 -4.87
CA VAL A 92 2.88 -20.44 -5.77
C VAL A 92 1.53 -20.03 -6.35
N GLU A 93 0.71 -20.99 -6.76
CA GLU A 93 -0.62 -20.74 -7.33
C GLU A 93 -1.56 -20.06 -6.33
N GLU A 94 -1.69 -20.59 -5.09
CA GLU A 94 -2.47 -19.95 -4.03
C GLU A 94 -2.01 -18.54 -3.74
N THR A 95 -0.69 -18.33 -3.69
CA THR A 95 -0.11 -17.04 -3.38
C THR A 95 -0.38 -16.01 -4.48
N LEU A 96 -0.20 -16.38 -5.75
CA LEU A 96 -0.51 -15.51 -6.88
C LEU A 96 -2.01 -15.21 -6.93
N ASN A 97 -2.86 -16.20 -6.70
CA ASN A 97 -4.30 -16.01 -6.63
C ASN A 97 -4.68 -14.97 -5.55
N GLN A 98 -4.10 -15.08 -4.36
CA GLN A 98 -4.37 -14.16 -3.25
C GLN A 98 -3.83 -12.74 -3.47
N ILE A 99 -2.81 -12.54 -4.27
CA ILE A 99 -2.25 -11.20 -4.54
C ILE A 99 -2.94 -10.53 -5.72
N ILE A 100 -3.30 -11.29 -6.78
CA ILE A 100 -3.68 -10.74 -8.09
C ILE A 100 -5.18 -10.86 -8.36
N ILE A 101 -5.85 -11.88 -7.80
CA ILE A 101 -7.24 -12.20 -8.15
C ILE A 101 -8.19 -11.93 -6.99
N ASP A 102 -7.88 -12.45 -5.80
CA ASP A 102 -8.74 -12.31 -4.63
C ASP A 102 -7.92 -12.21 -3.34
N SER A 103 -7.74 -11.01 -2.84
CA SER A 103 -6.91 -10.71 -1.67
C SER A 103 -7.67 -10.73 -0.33
N LYS A 104 -8.93 -11.14 -0.31
CA LYS A 104 -9.79 -11.05 0.90
C LYS A 104 -9.21 -11.69 2.17
N GLU A 105 -8.37 -12.72 2.03
CA GLU A 105 -7.73 -13.37 3.15
C GLU A 105 -6.46 -12.67 3.65
N LEU A 106 -5.90 -11.75 2.86
CA LEU A 106 -4.66 -11.06 3.19
C LEU A 106 -4.87 -9.72 3.90
N GLY A 107 -6.05 -9.14 3.82
CA GLY A 107 -6.31 -7.81 4.33
C GLY A 107 -7.66 -7.64 5.01
N HIS A 108 -7.98 -6.42 5.34
CA HIS A 108 -9.28 -6.03 5.87
C HIS A 108 -10.20 -5.64 4.72
N TYR A 109 -10.88 -6.62 4.15
CA TYR A 109 -11.89 -6.44 3.11
C TYR A 109 -13.27 -6.72 3.63
N CYS A 110 -14.29 -6.08 3.06
CA CYS A 110 -15.68 -6.48 3.26
C CYS A 110 -15.92 -7.89 2.71
N ASN A 111 -16.67 -8.69 3.44
CA ASN A 111 -17.08 -9.98 2.92
C ASN A 111 -18.03 -9.81 1.74
N SER A 112 -17.74 -10.50 0.63
CA SER A 112 -18.52 -10.53 -0.60
C SER A 112 -19.94 -11.09 -0.45
N GLU A 113 -20.31 -11.63 0.69
CA GLU A 113 -21.64 -12.15 0.98
C GLU A 113 -22.68 -11.08 1.39
N GLY A 114 -22.54 -9.88 0.87
CA GLY A 114 -23.67 -9.02 0.51
C GLY A 114 -24.42 -8.30 1.61
N SER A 115 -24.05 -8.31 2.90
CA SER A 115 -24.93 -7.70 3.90
C SER A 115 -24.33 -6.75 4.92
N THR A 116 -23.02 -6.67 5.05
CA THR A 116 -22.42 -5.64 5.89
C THR A 116 -21.14 -5.13 5.25
N LYS A 117 -21.24 -4.01 4.57
CA LYS A 117 -20.06 -3.17 4.34
C LYS A 117 -19.39 -2.97 5.68
N CYS A 118 -18.09 -3.21 5.76
CA CYS A 118 -17.33 -2.77 6.92
C CYS A 118 -17.64 -1.28 7.09
N SER A 119 -18.09 -0.89 8.26
CA SER A 119 -18.57 0.48 8.48
C SER A 119 -17.42 1.47 8.63
N ASP A 120 -16.19 0.98 8.76
CA ASP A 120 -15.01 1.79 8.98
C ASP A 120 -13.72 0.96 8.82
N TYR A 121 -12.58 1.62 8.66
CA TYR A 121 -11.24 1.00 8.69
C TYR A 121 -10.92 0.48 10.10
N GLU A 122 -10.06 -0.53 10.18
CA GLU A 122 -9.54 -1.00 11.46
C GLU A 122 -8.41 -0.06 11.97
N PRO A 123 -8.23 0.05 13.29
CA PRO A 123 -7.04 0.68 13.86
C PRO A 123 -5.77 -0.01 13.35
N THR A 124 -4.69 0.76 13.18
CA THR A 124 -3.40 0.25 12.70
C THR A 124 -2.90 -0.93 13.53
N GLY A 125 -2.36 -1.94 12.88
CA GLY A 125 -1.84 -3.13 13.53
C GLY A 125 -2.89 -4.17 13.94
N SER A 126 -4.10 -4.12 13.38
CA SER A 126 -5.18 -5.06 13.67
C SER A 126 -4.96 -6.42 13.04
N ARG A 127 -4.47 -6.46 11.80
CA ARG A 127 -4.16 -7.70 11.08
C ARG A 127 -2.69 -7.79 10.70
N CYS A 128 -2.09 -8.96 10.92
CA CYS A 128 -0.68 -9.22 10.60
C CYS A 128 -0.55 -10.38 9.62
N ILE A 129 0.08 -10.11 8.48
CA ILE A 129 0.45 -11.12 7.49
C ILE A 129 1.96 -11.07 7.28
N CYS A 130 2.65 -12.15 7.60
CA CYS A 130 4.12 -12.25 7.46
C CYS A 130 4.90 -11.12 8.13
N GLY A 131 4.40 -10.59 9.25
CA GLY A 131 5.04 -9.49 9.99
C GLY A 131 4.70 -8.09 9.46
N ILE A 132 3.90 -7.97 8.43
CA ILE A 132 3.36 -6.70 7.92
C ILE A 132 1.91 -6.57 8.35
N TYR A 133 1.51 -5.38 8.74
CA TYR A 133 0.15 -5.04 9.14
C TYR A 133 -0.54 -4.18 8.09
N ASP A 134 -1.84 -4.06 8.25
CA ASP A 134 -2.71 -3.08 7.56
C ASP A 134 -2.74 -3.23 6.02
N LEU A 135 -2.51 -4.45 5.53
CA LEU A 135 -2.73 -4.76 4.12
C LEU A 135 -4.21 -4.58 3.80
N ALA A 136 -4.54 -3.81 2.77
CA ALA A 136 -5.92 -3.55 2.31
C ALA A 136 -6.89 -3.04 3.39
N ASN A 137 -6.39 -2.38 4.44
CA ASN A 137 -7.23 -1.62 5.37
C ASN A 137 -7.66 -0.28 4.74
N VAL A 138 -6.72 0.39 4.11
CA VAL A 138 -6.91 1.60 3.30
C VAL A 138 -6.02 1.52 2.06
N PHE A 139 -6.40 2.21 0.99
CA PHE A 139 -5.59 2.30 -0.23
C PHE A 139 -4.21 2.91 0.04
N LYS A 140 -3.26 2.65 -0.85
CA LYS A 140 -1.90 3.21 -0.78
C LYS A 140 -1.67 4.22 -1.89
N ILE A 141 -1.39 5.47 -1.54
CA ILE A 141 -0.92 6.49 -2.46
C ILE A 141 0.56 6.23 -2.78
N LEU A 142 0.88 6.18 -4.05
CA LEU A 142 2.22 5.89 -4.58
C LEU A 142 2.65 6.99 -5.56
N ALA A 143 3.93 7.34 -5.54
CA ALA A 143 4.49 8.24 -6.54
C ALA A 143 4.54 7.57 -7.91
N CYS A 144 4.37 8.35 -8.96
CA CYS A 144 4.53 7.89 -10.34
C CYS A 144 5.99 8.04 -10.75
N SER A 145 6.64 6.95 -11.16
CA SER A 145 8.08 6.94 -11.47
C SER A 145 8.43 7.61 -12.81
N ASN A 146 7.49 7.69 -13.74
CA ASN A 146 7.76 8.05 -15.14
C ASN A 146 6.92 9.22 -15.65
N GLN A 147 6.24 9.98 -14.79
CA GLN A 147 5.29 11.00 -15.23
C GLN A 147 5.52 12.38 -14.59
N GLU A 148 4.70 13.34 -14.97
CA GLU A 148 4.85 14.73 -14.54
C GLU A 148 4.62 14.90 -13.02
N ALA A 149 5.14 16.00 -12.50
CA ALA A 149 5.02 16.28 -11.07
C ALA A 149 3.55 16.49 -10.68
N GLY A 150 3.03 15.63 -9.80
CA GLY A 150 1.64 15.68 -9.34
C GLY A 150 0.87 14.39 -9.61
N ASP A 151 1.27 13.62 -10.59
CA ASP A 151 0.65 12.33 -10.89
C ASP A 151 0.96 11.28 -9.83
N PHE A 152 -0.01 10.42 -9.53
CA PHE A 152 0.15 9.37 -8.54
C PHE A 152 -0.67 8.12 -8.86
N TRP A 153 -0.33 7.02 -8.19
CA TRP A 153 -1.10 5.79 -8.25
C TRP A 153 -1.82 5.55 -6.92
N ILE A 154 -2.98 4.95 -6.99
CA ILE A 154 -3.65 4.35 -5.82
C ILE A 154 -3.58 2.84 -5.96
N GLY A 155 -2.96 2.19 -4.99
CA GLY A 155 -2.67 0.77 -5.01
C GLY A 155 -3.36 -0.04 -3.91
N GLY A 156 -3.59 -1.32 -4.22
CA GLY A 156 -4.21 -2.27 -3.31
C GLY A 156 -5.72 -2.14 -3.20
N GLY A 157 -6.24 -2.50 -2.05
CA GLY A 157 -7.66 -2.42 -1.74
C GLY A 157 -7.89 -1.76 -0.39
N CYS A 158 -9.14 -1.55 -0.06
CA CYS A 158 -9.54 -0.87 1.16
C CYS A 158 -10.71 -1.59 1.84
N TYR A 159 -10.96 -1.27 3.09
CA TYR A 159 -11.91 -1.96 3.97
C TYR A 159 -13.34 -2.09 3.44
N PHE A 160 -13.81 -1.19 2.57
CA PHE A 160 -15.15 -1.26 1.98
C PHE A 160 -15.19 -2.00 0.64
N ASN A 161 -14.06 -2.38 0.07
CA ASN A 161 -13.99 -3.13 -1.19
C ASN A 161 -14.15 -4.64 -0.97
N ASP A 162 -14.43 -5.32 -2.06
CA ASP A 162 -14.27 -6.76 -2.18
C ASP A 162 -12.85 -7.08 -2.67
N GLY A 163 -12.18 -8.03 -2.03
CA GLY A 163 -10.81 -8.41 -2.35
C GLY A 163 -10.58 -8.95 -3.76
N ASN A 164 -11.65 -9.35 -4.47
CA ASN A 164 -11.59 -9.76 -5.87
C ASN A 164 -11.82 -8.59 -6.83
N TYR A 165 -12.42 -7.51 -6.37
CA TYR A 165 -12.61 -6.31 -7.18
C TYR A 165 -11.39 -5.39 -7.12
N TYR A 166 -10.80 -5.23 -5.93
CA TYR A 166 -9.55 -4.50 -5.71
C TYR A 166 -8.53 -5.38 -4.99
N PRO A 167 -7.90 -6.34 -5.69
CA PRO A 167 -6.84 -7.15 -5.09
C PRO A 167 -5.60 -6.30 -4.79
N LEU A 168 -4.70 -6.82 -3.96
CA LEU A 168 -3.47 -6.10 -3.57
C LEU A 168 -2.61 -5.65 -4.75
N ALA A 169 -2.64 -6.37 -5.87
CA ALA A 169 -1.89 -6.00 -7.06
C ALA A 169 -2.59 -4.94 -7.94
N ASN A 170 -3.78 -4.46 -7.56
CA ASN A 170 -4.46 -3.41 -8.32
C ASN A 170 -3.71 -2.09 -8.19
N LEU A 171 -3.60 -1.35 -9.30
CA LEU A 171 -3.14 0.02 -9.35
C LEU A 171 -4.05 0.83 -10.26
N ASP A 172 -4.57 1.93 -9.74
CA ASP A 172 -5.34 2.91 -10.48
C ASP A 172 -4.54 4.22 -10.58
N TYR A 173 -4.45 4.76 -11.78
CA TYR A 173 -3.70 5.98 -12.08
C TYR A 173 -4.59 7.21 -11.91
N TYR A 174 -3.99 8.26 -11.34
CA TYR A 174 -4.62 9.56 -11.14
C TYR A 174 -3.72 10.67 -11.64
N ASP A 175 -4.27 11.59 -12.42
CA ASP A 175 -3.60 12.81 -12.87
C ASP A 175 -3.77 13.95 -11.84
N ASP A 176 -2.97 15.00 -11.99
CA ASP A 176 -2.90 16.16 -11.09
C ASP A 176 -4.24 16.93 -11.05
N GLY A 177 -5.20 16.47 -10.33
CA GLY A 177 -6.53 17.12 -10.22
C GLY A 177 -7.50 16.39 -9.32
N VAL A 178 -7.08 15.28 -8.75
CA VAL A 178 -7.91 14.56 -7.78
C VAL A 178 -7.59 15.08 -6.38
N ASP A 179 -8.55 15.84 -5.87
CA ASP A 179 -8.60 16.16 -4.44
C ASP A 179 -8.92 14.91 -3.65
N ASP A 180 -8.19 14.68 -2.56
CA ASP A 180 -8.53 13.80 -1.44
C ASP A 180 -9.23 12.48 -1.76
N ASP A 181 -8.49 11.39 -1.79
CA ASP A 181 -9.12 10.09 -1.53
C ASP A 181 -9.25 9.90 -0.02
N ASP A 182 -10.47 10.06 0.48
CA ASP A 182 -10.80 9.96 1.92
C ASP A 182 -10.39 8.62 2.56
N GLU A 183 -9.97 7.65 1.75
CA GLU A 183 -9.74 6.26 2.15
C GLU A 183 -8.33 5.75 1.81
N SER A 184 -7.41 6.67 1.56
CA SER A 184 -6.03 6.35 1.21
C SER A 184 -4.99 6.94 2.15
N VAL A 185 -3.84 6.28 2.25
CA VAL A 185 -2.65 6.76 2.98
C VAL A 185 -1.42 6.69 2.09
N GLY A 186 -0.50 7.65 2.25
CA GLY A 186 0.79 7.59 1.58
C GLY A 186 1.63 6.40 2.05
N LEU A 187 2.10 5.58 1.13
CA LEU A 187 3.08 4.56 1.44
C LEU A 187 4.47 5.21 1.50
N LEU A 188 4.93 5.53 2.71
CA LEU A 188 6.26 6.12 2.89
C LEU A 188 7.32 5.03 3.08
N VAL A 189 8.49 5.23 2.46
CA VAL A 189 9.66 4.35 2.53
C VAL A 189 10.94 5.16 2.77
N LEU A 190 11.98 4.46 3.26
CA LEU A 190 13.33 4.97 3.50
C LEU A 190 14.32 4.37 2.53
#